data_579bf4c96108095c61e0d8bca628a48b
#
_entry.id   579bf4c96108095c61e0d8bca628a48b
#
_cell.length_a   1.000
_cell.length_b   1.000
_cell.length_c   1.000
_cell.angle_alpha   90.00
_cell.angle_beta   90.00
_cell.angle_gamma   90.00
#
_symmetry.space_group_name_H-M   'P 1'
#
loop_
_entity.id
_entity.type
_entity.pdbx_description
1 polymer ?
#
loop_
_entity_poly.entity_id
_entity_poly.type
_entity_poly.pdbx_seq_one_letter_code
_entity_poly.pdbx_strand_id
1 'polypeptide(L)'
;MTFSVFTVSSENFLSGSPESTILALSGGIGGAKLALGLTQAIPPEKLMIVGNIGDDFVHCSLHISPDLDTLMYTLSGNSDPEKGWGLARESWNVMRAMEEMGGETWFQLGDRDLATHLERTR
;
A
#
# COMPACT_ATOMS: atom_id res chain seq x y z
N MET A 1 -5.35 9.78 -12.43
CA MET A 1 -5.74 8.53 -11.75
C MET A 1 -6.36 8.94 -10.43
N THR A 2 -7.66 8.79 -10.26
CA THR A 2 -8.37 9.29 -9.09
C THR A 2 -8.30 8.20 -8.02
N PHE A 3 -7.54 8.42 -6.97
CA PHE A 3 -7.55 7.56 -5.80
C PHE A 3 -8.81 7.88 -5.00
N SER A 4 -9.80 6.99 -5.03
CA SER A 4 -10.94 7.09 -4.13
C SER A 4 -10.53 6.50 -2.78
N VAL A 5 -10.22 7.37 -1.84
CA VAL A 5 -10.17 6.97 -0.43
C VAL A 5 -11.60 6.75 -0.01
N PHE A 6 -12.00 5.51 0.19
CA PHE A 6 -13.32 5.22 0.75
C PHE A 6 -13.31 5.56 2.23
N THR A 7 -13.85 6.73 2.56
CA THR A 7 -14.20 7.06 3.93
C THR A 7 -15.53 6.36 4.23
N VAL A 8 -15.48 5.33 5.04
CA VAL A 8 -16.72 4.73 5.59
C VAL A 8 -17.22 5.67 6.67
N SER A 9 -18.37 6.27 6.45
CA SER A 9 -19.04 7.00 7.53
C SER A 9 -19.47 5.99 8.60
N SER A 10 -19.23 6.32 9.87
CA SER A 10 -19.63 5.52 11.01
C SER A 10 -21.15 5.23 11.04
N GLU A 11 -21.95 6.02 10.36
CA GLU A 11 -23.40 5.87 10.25
C GLU A 11 -23.80 4.60 9.47
N ASN A 12 -23.04 4.20 8.44
CA ASN A 12 -23.33 2.98 7.68
C ASN A 12 -22.90 1.70 8.41
N PHE A 13 -22.02 1.79 9.39
CA PHE A 13 -21.58 0.65 10.18
C PHE A 13 -22.57 0.31 11.32
N LEU A 14 -23.30 1.30 11.80
CA LEU A 14 -24.23 1.18 12.94
C LEU A 14 -25.71 1.09 12.54
N SER A 15 -26.09 1.49 11.34
CA SER A 15 -27.44 1.34 10.82
C SER A 15 -27.60 -0.07 10.26
N GLY A 16 -28.14 -0.97 11.07
CA GLY A 16 -28.38 -2.38 10.75
C GLY A 16 -29.22 -2.62 9.49
N SER A 17 -28.69 -2.36 8.32
CA SER A 17 -29.23 -2.93 7.08
C SER A 17 -28.76 -4.37 6.94
N PRO A 18 -29.59 -5.30 6.42
CA PRO A 18 -29.32 -6.74 6.41
C PRO A 18 -28.25 -7.18 5.41
N GLU A 19 -27.45 -6.27 4.91
CA GLU A 19 -26.37 -6.58 3.98
C GLU A 19 -25.03 -6.66 4.72
N SER A 20 -24.55 -7.88 4.93
CA SER A 20 -23.26 -8.14 5.57
C SER A 20 -22.10 -7.57 4.75
N THR A 21 -21.33 -6.67 5.35
CA THR A 21 -20.06 -6.18 4.81
C THR A 21 -18.92 -7.09 5.29
N ILE A 22 -18.04 -7.49 4.40
CA ILE A 22 -16.83 -8.25 4.73
C ILE A 22 -15.72 -7.27 5.05
N LEU A 23 -15.17 -7.38 6.26
CA LEU A 23 -13.98 -6.66 6.68
C LEU A 23 -12.76 -7.59 6.53
N ALA A 24 -11.83 -7.23 5.67
CA ALA A 24 -10.56 -7.94 5.49
C ALA A 24 -9.41 -7.14 6.11
N LEU A 25 -8.69 -7.75 7.05
CA LEU A 25 -7.45 -7.20 7.58
C LEU A 25 -6.28 -7.68 6.71
N SER A 26 -5.48 -6.75 6.22
CA SER A 26 -4.38 -7.01 5.29
C SER A 26 -3.05 -6.54 5.86
N GLY A 27 -2.05 -7.42 5.84
CA GLY A 27 -0.66 -7.12 6.18
C GLY A 27 0.29 -7.98 5.34
N GLY A 28 1.40 -7.40 4.92
CA GLY A 28 2.40 -8.05 4.08
C GLY A 28 1.90 -8.47 2.70
N ILE A 29 2.75 -9.20 1.99
CA ILE A 29 2.50 -9.72 0.64
C ILE A 29 1.29 -10.66 0.62
N GLY A 30 1.16 -11.52 1.63
CA GLY A 30 0.06 -12.47 1.74
C GLY A 30 -1.30 -11.80 1.87
N GLY A 31 -1.38 -10.77 2.72
CA GLY A 31 -2.58 -9.96 2.91
C GLY A 31 -2.97 -9.21 1.62
N ALA A 32 -2.01 -8.64 0.91
CA ALA A 32 -2.26 -7.96 -0.35
C ALA A 32 -2.79 -8.91 -1.44
N LYS A 33 -2.26 -10.13 -1.54
CA LYS A 33 -2.76 -11.17 -2.46
C LYS A 33 -4.17 -11.62 -2.10
N LEU A 34 -4.45 -11.80 -0.81
CA LEU A 34 -5.81 -12.12 -0.34
C LEU A 34 -6.77 -10.99 -0.69
N ALA A 35 -6.39 -9.73 -0.41
CA ALA A 35 -7.18 -8.56 -0.75
C ALA A 35 -7.51 -8.50 -2.24
N LEU A 36 -6.53 -8.73 -3.12
CA LEU A 36 -6.74 -8.80 -4.56
C LEU A 36 -7.74 -9.90 -4.94
N GLY A 37 -7.62 -11.08 -4.38
CA GLY A 37 -8.58 -12.18 -4.61
C GLY A 37 -9.99 -11.81 -4.16
N LEU A 38 -10.13 -11.17 -3.01
CA LEU A 38 -11.42 -10.72 -2.49
C LEU A 38 -12.06 -9.65 -3.39
N THR A 39 -11.30 -8.71 -3.95
CA THR A 39 -11.85 -7.71 -4.88
C THR A 39 -12.37 -8.31 -6.18
N GLN A 40 -11.93 -9.50 -6.55
CA GLN A 40 -12.43 -10.24 -7.72
C GLN A 40 -13.69 -11.07 -7.42
N ALA A 41 -13.89 -11.43 -6.15
CA ALA A 41 -14.98 -12.32 -5.72
C ALA A 41 -16.15 -11.59 -5.05
N ILE A 42 -15.92 -10.38 -4.52
CA ILE A 42 -16.86 -9.64 -3.68
C ILE A 42 -17.11 -8.27 -4.30
N PRO A 43 -18.37 -7.84 -4.44
CA PRO A 43 -18.69 -6.49 -4.88
C PRO A 43 -18.04 -5.42 -3.98
N PRO A 44 -17.52 -4.32 -4.56
CA PRO A 44 -16.78 -3.29 -3.80
C PRO A 44 -17.58 -2.70 -2.62
N GLU A 45 -18.89 -2.57 -2.76
CA GLU A 45 -19.78 -2.04 -1.73
C GLU A 45 -19.96 -2.98 -0.52
N LYS A 46 -19.54 -4.24 -0.66
CA LYS A 46 -19.59 -5.27 0.39
C LYS A 46 -18.22 -5.65 0.93
N LEU A 47 -17.17 -4.98 0.50
CA LEU A 47 -15.80 -5.28 0.91
C LEU A 47 -15.13 -4.04 1.48
N MET A 48 -14.62 -4.17 2.70
CA MET A 48 -13.74 -3.19 3.34
C MET A 48 -12.39 -3.85 3.59
N ILE A 49 -11.32 -3.21 3.16
CA ILE A 49 -9.96 -3.69 3.39
C ILE A 49 -9.24 -2.69 4.30
N VAL A 50 -8.69 -3.16 5.39
CA VAL A 50 -7.90 -2.38 6.35
C VAL A 50 -6.46 -2.89 6.31
N GLY A 51 -5.54 -2.04 5.90
CA GLY A 51 -4.10 -2.32 5.88
C GLY A 51 -3.48 -2.17 7.27
N ASN A 52 -2.49 -3.01 7.57
CA ASN A 52 -1.68 -2.87 8.77
C ASN A 52 -0.83 -1.59 8.69
N ILE A 53 -0.66 -0.93 9.83
CA ILE A 53 0.22 0.24 10.00
C ILE A 53 1.24 0.03 11.12
N GLY A 54 1.30 -1.17 11.67
CA GLY A 54 2.18 -1.49 12.81
C GLY A 54 3.66 -1.55 12.45
N ASP A 55 3.99 -1.62 11.18
CA ASP A 55 5.34 -1.59 10.62
C ASP A 55 5.71 -0.25 9.94
N ASP A 56 4.85 0.77 10.08
CA ASP A 56 5.12 2.11 9.58
C ASP A 56 6.30 2.74 10.33
N PHE A 57 7.13 3.48 9.61
CA PHE A 57 8.28 4.17 10.18
C PHE A 57 8.66 5.42 9.39
N VAL A 58 9.61 6.20 9.91
CA VAL A 58 10.18 7.37 9.21
C VAL A 58 11.59 7.03 8.76
N HIS A 59 11.87 7.21 7.46
CA HIS A 59 13.19 7.05 6.86
C HIS A 59 13.49 8.24 5.94
N CYS A 60 14.65 8.87 6.10
CA CYS A 60 15.01 10.09 5.37
C CYS A 60 13.94 11.20 5.45
N SER A 61 13.32 11.35 6.62
CA SER A 61 12.18 12.26 6.87
C SER A 61 10.92 11.97 6.08
N LEU A 62 10.82 10.81 5.44
CA LEU A 62 9.65 10.36 4.70
C LEU A 62 8.84 9.35 5.51
N HIS A 63 7.52 9.43 5.42
CA HIS A 63 6.64 8.40 5.97
C HIS A 63 6.63 7.17 5.07
N ILE A 64 7.06 6.05 5.64
CA ILE A 64 7.13 4.75 4.98
C ILE A 64 6.05 3.86 5.58
N SER A 65 5.21 3.29 4.74
CA SER A 65 4.10 2.41 5.15
C SER A 65 4.14 1.13 4.30
N PRO A 66 5.01 0.17 4.62
CA PRO A 66 5.33 -0.98 3.74
C PRO A 66 4.10 -1.82 3.37
N ASP A 67 3.24 -2.09 4.34
CA ASP A 67 2.05 -2.92 4.11
C ASP A 67 0.99 -2.19 3.30
N LEU A 68 0.78 -0.90 3.55
CA LEU A 68 -0.13 -0.08 2.76
C LEU A 68 0.36 0.06 1.32
N ASP A 69 1.65 0.23 1.10
CA ASP A 69 2.24 0.34 -0.22
C ASP A 69 2.13 -0.98 -0.99
N THR A 70 2.44 -2.10 -0.34
CA THR A 70 2.27 -3.43 -0.92
C THR A 70 0.81 -3.69 -1.32
N LEU A 71 -0.14 -3.32 -0.47
CA LEU A 71 -1.57 -3.43 -0.75
C LEU A 71 -1.98 -2.54 -1.94
N MET A 72 -1.58 -1.27 -1.92
CA MET A 72 -1.89 -0.30 -2.96
C MET A 72 -1.32 -0.72 -4.31
N TYR A 73 -0.05 -1.15 -4.36
CA TYR A 73 0.59 -1.57 -5.61
C TYR A 73 -0.01 -2.87 -6.16
N THR A 74 -0.39 -3.79 -5.27
CA THR A 74 -1.05 -5.04 -5.66
C THR A 74 -2.43 -4.76 -6.24
N LEU A 75 -3.27 -3.98 -5.56
CA LEU A 75 -4.63 -3.68 -6.01
C LEU A 75 -4.67 -2.84 -7.29
N SER A 76 -3.66 -1.98 -7.50
CA SER A 76 -3.54 -1.17 -8.72
C SER A 76 -2.88 -1.89 -9.89
N GLY A 77 -2.42 -3.14 -9.71
CA GLY A 77 -1.71 -3.91 -10.74
C GLY A 77 -0.31 -3.37 -11.06
N ASN A 78 0.28 -2.58 -10.17
CA ASN A 78 1.61 -1.98 -10.34
C ASN A 78 2.71 -2.69 -9.55
N SER A 79 2.39 -3.70 -8.74
CA SER A 79 3.39 -4.47 -8.00
C SER A 79 4.32 -5.25 -8.92
N ASP A 80 5.55 -5.45 -8.47
CA ASP A 80 6.51 -6.32 -9.16
C ASP A 80 6.06 -7.78 -9.04
N PRO A 81 5.74 -8.45 -10.16
CA PRO A 81 5.22 -9.82 -10.12
C PRO A 81 6.25 -10.87 -9.71
N GLU A 82 7.55 -10.59 -9.89
CA GLU A 82 8.63 -11.50 -9.54
C GLU A 82 8.97 -11.43 -8.05
N LYS A 83 9.07 -10.21 -7.52
CA LYS A 83 9.35 -9.97 -6.11
C LYS A 83 8.11 -10.16 -5.23
N GLY A 84 6.94 -9.85 -5.76
CA GLY A 84 5.67 -9.84 -5.03
C GLY A 84 5.49 -8.63 -4.09
N TRP A 85 6.41 -7.66 -4.13
CA TRP A 85 6.37 -6.41 -3.39
C TRP A 85 7.06 -5.28 -4.18
N GLY A 86 6.82 -4.03 -3.78
CA GLY A 86 7.35 -2.87 -4.47
C GLY A 86 6.72 -2.63 -5.85
N LEU A 87 7.12 -1.57 -6.51
CA LEU A 87 6.65 -1.22 -7.84
C LEU A 87 7.41 -2.01 -8.92
N ALA A 88 6.69 -2.43 -9.95
CA ALA A 88 7.31 -2.99 -11.14
C ALA A 88 8.11 -1.93 -11.90
N ARG A 89 9.17 -2.38 -12.57
CA ARG A 89 10.02 -1.52 -13.43
C ARG A 89 10.62 -0.33 -12.67
N GLU A 90 11.09 -0.58 -11.46
CA GLU A 90 11.84 0.40 -10.68
C GLU A 90 13.19 0.73 -11.27
N SER A 91 13.66 1.95 -11.02
CA SER A 91 15.05 2.37 -11.16
C SER A 91 15.61 2.75 -9.78
N TRP A 92 16.92 2.83 -9.67
CA TRP A 92 17.63 2.92 -8.39
C TRP A 92 18.67 4.07 -8.41
N ASN A 93 18.39 5.15 -9.15
CA ASN A 93 19.33 6.24 -9.35
C ASN A 93 19.56 7.04 -8.06
N VAL A 94 18.48 7.29 -7.30
CA VAL A 94 18.58 8.01 -6.03
C VAL A 94 19.34 7.18 -5.01
N MET A 95 19.03 5.88 -4.87
CA MET A 95 19.74 4.99 -3.95
C MET A 95 21.26 4.94 -4.24
N ARG A 96 21.61 4.86 -5.51
CA ARG A 96 23.03 4.87 -5.93
C ARG A 96 23.71 6.19 -5.59
N ALA A 97 23.06 7.31 -5.87
CA ALA A 97 23.59 8.62 -5.52
C ALA A 97 23.74 8.80 -3.99
N MET A 98 22.78 8.28 -3.21
CA MET A 98 22.87 8.29 -1.74
C MET A 98 24.07 7.45 -1.25
N GLU A 99 24.28 6.28 -1.81
CA GLU A 99 25.43 5.41 -1.49
C GLU A 99 26.77 6.10 -1.78
N GLU A 100 26.89 6.76 -2.96
CA GLU A 100 28.08 7.52 -3.35
C GLU A 100 28.37 8.70 -2.39
N MET A 101 27.34 9.28 -1.78
CA MET A 101 27.46 10.34 -0.76
C MET A 101 27.67 9.80 0.66
N GLY A 102 27.69 8.47 0.86
CA GLY A 102 27.80 7.84 2.17
C GLY A 102 26.51 7.91 3.00
N GLY A 103 25.36 8.05 2.34
CA GLY A 103 24.03 8.06 2.96
C GLY A 103 23.54 6.67 3.38
N GLU A 104 22.40 6.66 4.08
CA GLU A 104 21.77 5.42 4.53
C GLU A 104 21.10 4.68 3.36
N THR A 105 21.48 3.41 3.15
CA THR A 105 20.98 2.57 2.05
C THR A 105 20.43 1.22 2.52
N TRP A 106 20.27 1.04 3.83
CA TRP A 106 19.77 -0.21 4.41
C TRP A 106 18.32 -0.52 4.00
N PHE A 107 17.50 0.52 3.78
CA PHE A 107 16.14 0.38 3.29
C PHE A 107 16.10 0.77 1.81
N GLN A 108 15.72 -0.19 0.96
CA GLN A 108 15.75 -0.03 -0.49
C GLN A 108 14.49 0.68 -0.98
N LEU A 109 14.66 1.90 -1.51
CA LEU A 109 13.61 2.70 -2.13
C LEU A 109 13.88 2.85 -3.63
N GLY A 110 13.02 2.35 -4.47
CA GLY A 110 13.07 2.63 -5.90
C GLY A 110 12.70 4.09 -6.21
N ASP A 111 13.11 4.61 -7.35
CA ASP A 111 12.88 6.02 -7.71
C ASP A 111 11.38 6.36 -7.79
N ARG A 112 10.55 5.41 -8.26
CA ARG A 112 9.09 5.58 -8.33
C ARG A 112 8.41 5.41 -6.97
N ASP A 113 8.90 4.48 -6.16
CA ASP A 113 8.44 4.27 -4.80
C ASP A 113 8.75 5.50 -3.94
N LEU A 114 9.93 6.08 -4.10
CA LEU A 114 10.30 7.35 -3.48
C LEU A 114 9.30 8.48 -3.78
N ALA A 115 8.79 8.56 -5.01
CA ALA A 115 7.77 9.54 -5.35
C ALA A 115 6.46 9.33 -4.56
N THR A 116 6.07 8.08 -4.29
CA THR A 116 4.93 7.75 -3.42
C THR A 116 5.14 8.28 -2.01
N HIS A 117 6.32 8.05 -1.43
CA HIS A 117 6.64 8.52 -0.08
C HIS A 117 6.71 10.04 0.01
N LEU A 118 7.25 10.72 -1.00
CA LEU A 118 7.27 12.18 -1.07
C LEU A 118 5.86 12.76 -1.10
N GLU A 119 4.96 12.20 -1.90
CA GLU A 119 3.57 12.66 -1.97
C GLU A 119 2.78 12.35 -0.70
N ARG A 120 3.03 11.24 -0.05
CA ARG A 120 2.41 10.90 1.25
C ARG A 120 2.86 11.84 2.36
N THR A 121 4.14 12.22 2.36
CA THR A 121 4.75 13.03 3.43
C THR A 121 4.43 14.52 3.30
N ARG A 122 4.09 14.99 2.09
CA ARG A 122 3.75 16.39 1.82
C ARG A 122 2.48 16.81 2.54
#